data_71dcd3662ba505ecebdecbb0aefc8e24
#
_entry.id   71dcd3662ba505ecebdecbb0aefc8e24
#
_cell.length_a   1.000
_cell.length_b   1.000
_cell.length_c   1.000
_cell.angle_alpha   90.00
_cell.angle_beta   90.00
_cell.angle_gamma   90.00
#
_symmetry.space_group_name_H-M   'P 1'
#
loop_
_entity.id
_entity.type
_entity.pdbx_description
1 polymer ?
#
loop_
_entity_poly.entity_id
_entity_poly.type
_entity_poly.pdbx_seq_one_letter_code
_entity_poly.pdbx_strand_id
1 'polypeptide(L)'
;MRFRIVIIIILLAFQAEAQTSAIQLADSLYLHGNYSKAIEAYKSYNNQDEVYQNIAKAYIALGNYDQALLNYENSLKANPKNALILFDYGKLLTRVKKYKEALEVFYQLINIDYKNPNYHYESGLVLQQLGDSTDQNRFRNAYDLDNTHQKAIFQIAKFHLIKRHHVVVDKYVDIGLSSYENNKELISLKAQNFYWKEDYENAAKWFEKLIELNESSQFIHEKLSFCYDRIYEPQKAIEHQLLAIKYDPKNATNLFILGQLYQHAHDYANAEKYYINALAILDAPLDSEYIKLATVLNLQKKEKEAIEAFKKAINENPNNHQAQFFLVLTLDKYYKDIDARIKLYENYKEKFPESPFKGFAERKLTELKEEKHMKSD
;
A
#
# COMPACT_ATOMS: atom_id res chain seq x y z
N MET A 1 54.35 -28.32 -48.25
CA MET A 1 54.04 -27.85 -46.90
C MET A 1 53.23 -26.53 -46.90
N ARG A 2 53.65 -25.50 -47.62
CA ARG A 2 52.94 -24.16 -47.66
C ARG A 2 51.47 -24.26 -48.13
N PHE A 3 51.14 -25.10 -49.10
CA PHE A 3 49.74 -25.22 -49.61
C PHE A 3 48.80 -25.86 -48.61
N ARG A 4 49.24 -26.80 -47.79
CA ARG A 4 48.43 -27.40 -46.69
C ARG A 4 48.16 -26.40 -45.57
N ILE A 5 49.08 -25.48 -45.26
CA ILE A 5 48.92 -24.44 -44.25
C ILE A 5 47.90 -23.41 -44.70
N VAL A 6 47.91 -23.03 -45.99
CA VAL A 6 46.91 -22.06 -46.56
C VAL A 6 45.50 -22.66 -46.53
N ILE A 7 45.34 -23.91 -46.86
CA ILE A 7 44.05 -24.60 -46.82
C ILE A 7 43.51 -24.66 -45.37
N ILE A 8 44.38 -24.93 -44.38
CA ILE A 8 44.00 -24.97 -42.96
C ILE A 8 43.58 -23.58 -42.50
N ILE A 9 44.29 -22.50 -42.90
CA ILE A 9 43.95 -21.12 -42.54
C ILE A 9 42.62 -20.69 -43.18
N ILE A 10 42.34 -21.08 -44.41
CA ILE A 10 41.07 -20.80 -45.10
C ILE A 10 39.93 -21.56 -44.42
N LEU A 11 40.11 -22.83 -44.08
CA LEU A 11 39.11 -23.62 -43.33
C LEU A 11 38.80 -23.04 -41.95
N LEU A 12 39.81 -22.56 -41.24
CA LEU A 12 39.64 -21.88 -39.95
C LEU A 12 38.92 -20.54 -40.09
N ALA A 13 39.20 -19.78 -41.15
CA ALA A 13 38.49 -18.53 -41.43
C ALA A 13 37.00 -18.75 -41.75
N PHE A 14 36.66 -19.77 -42.56
CA PHE A 14 35.26 -20.13 -42.84
C PHE A 14 34.52 -20.65 -41.59
N GLN A 15 35.20 -21.38 -40.69
CA GLN A 15 34.61 -21.80 -39.43
C GLN A 15 34.35 -20.61 -38.49
N ALA A 16 35.25 -19.62 -38.44
CA ALA A 16 35.07 -18.41 -37.66
C ALA A 16 33.88 -17.56 -38.14
N GLU A 17 33.77 -17.39 -39.47
CA GLU A 17 32.61 -16.65 -40.08
C GLU A 17 31.27 -17.36 -39.82
N ALA A 18 31.25 -18.71 -39.97
CA ALA A 18 30.03 -19.50 -39.74
C ALA A 18 29.61 -19.46 -38.26
N GLN A 19 30.55 -19.44 -37.31
CA GLN A 19 30.29 -19.34 -35.88
C GLN A 19 29.76 -17.97 -35.50
N THR A 20 30.33 -16.88 -35.99
CA THR A 20 29.85 -15.51 -35.76
C THR A 20 28.42 -15.35 -36.28
N SER A 21 28.12 -15.94 -37.46
CA SER A 21 26.77 -15.94 -38.03
C SER A 21 25.75 -16.71 -37.17
N ALA A 22 26.15 -17.82 -36.52
CA ALA A 22 25.27 -18.61 -35.65
C ALA A 22 24.86 -17.84 -34.37
N ILE A 23 25.81 -17.15 -33.71
CA ILE A 23 25.49 -16.31 -32.55
C ILE A 23 24.59 -15.16 -32.94
N GLN A 24 24.90 -14.45 -34.03
CA GLN A 24 24.10 -13.34 -34.53
C GLN A 24 22.65 -13.76 -34.85
N LEU A 25 22.48 -14.95 -35.45
CA LEU A 25 21.14 -15.53 -35.70
C LEU A 25 20.43 -15.80 -34.39
N ALA A 26 21.11 -16.42 -33.40
CA ALA A 26 20.52 -16.71 -32.08
C ALA A 26 20.13 -15.43 -31.34
N ASP A 27 20.98 -14.40 -31.35
CA ASP A 27 20.69 -13.09 -30.77
C ASP A 27 19.49 -12.42 -31.46
N SER A 28 19.42 -12.48 -32.79
CA SER A 28 18.28 -11.97 -33.53
C SER A 28 16.98 -12.70 -33.18
N LEU A 29 17.00 -14.02 -33.06
CA LEU A 29 15.85 -14.82 -32.64
C LEU A 29 15.41 -14.45 -31.22
N TYR A 30 16.34 -14.24 -30.30
CA TYR A 30 16.09 -13.80 -28.95
C TYR A 30 15.41 -12.42 -28.92
N LEU A 31 15.94 -11.44 -29.65
CA LEU A 31 15.39 -10.09 -29.71
C LEU A 31 13.97 -10.06 -30.29
N HIS A 32 13.64 -10.99 -31.20
CA HIS A 32 12.30 -11.12 -31.76
C HIS A 32 11.36 -12.02 -30.95
N GLY A 33 11.76 -12.42 -29.73
CA GLY A 33 10.93 -13.25 -28.83
C GLY A 33 10.86 -14.74 -29.21
N ASN A 34 11.65 -15.20 -30.18
CA ASN A 34 11.70 -16.62 -30.59
C ASN A 34 12.66 -17.41 -29.69
N TYR A 35 12.42 -17.38 -28.37
CA TYR A 35 13.35 -17.89 -27.34
C TYR A 35 13.72 -19.38 -27.53
N SER A 36 12.76 -20.24 -27.85
CA SER A 36 13.04 -21.68 -28.09
C SER A 36 14.00 -21.88 -29.25
N LYS A 37 13.79 -21.19 -30.39
CA LYS A 37 14.69 -21.26 -31.52
C LYS A 37 16.05 -20.62 -31.26
N ALA A 38 16.09 -19.55 -30.46
CA ALA A 38 17.33 -18.94 -30.00
C ALA A 38 18.15 -19.93 -29.16
N ILE A 39 17.51 -20.67 -28.22
CA ILE A 39 18.18 -21.71 -27.43
C ILE A 39 18.77 -22.81 -28.33
N GLU A 40 18.02 -23.29 -29.33
CA GLU A 40 18.52 -24.28 -30.30
C GLU A 40 19.73 -23.76 -31.07
N ALA A 41 19.66 -22.51 -31.54
CA ALA A 41 20.75 -21.88 -32.27
C ALA A 41 21.99 -21.67 -31.37
N TYR A 42 21.82 -21.21 -30.10
CA TYR A 42 22.93 -21.13 -29.16
C TYR A 42 23.52 -22.51 -28.85
N LYS A 43 22.72 -23.55 -28.67
CA LYS A 43 23.18 -24.92 -28.42
C LYS A 43 23.93 -25.53 -29.60
N SER A 44 23.72 -25.06 -30.81
CA SER A 44 24.47 -25.49 -31.98
C SER A 44 25.86 -24.84 -32.11
N TYR A 45 26.15 -23.84 -31.27
CA TYR A 45 27.44 -23.17 -31.25
C TYR A 45 28.51 -24.05 -30.56
N ASN A 46 29.70 -24.17 -31.14
CA ASN A 46 30.71 -25.12 -30.70
C ASN A 46 31.30 -24.78 -29.33
N ASN A 47 31.50 -23.49 -29.01
CA ASN A 47 32.00 -23.07 -27.72
C ASN A 47 30.84 -22.72 -26.77
N GLN A 48 30.31 -23.71 -26.08
CA GLN A 48 29.17 -23.57 -25.18
C GLN A 48 29.42 -22.57 -24.01
N ASP A 49 30.68 -22.45 -23.58
CA ASP A 49 31.01 -21.54 -22.47
C ASP A 49 30.73 -20.07 -22.77
N GLU A 50 30.75 -19.69 -24.05
CA GLU A 50 30.41 -18.33 -24.49
C GLU A 50 28.91 -18.06 -24.52
N VAL A 51 28.07 -19.08 -24.64
CA VAL A 51 26.61 -18.93 -24.86
C VAL A 51 25.73 -19.38 -23.68
N TYR A 52 26.27 -20.05 -22.67
CA TYR A 52 25.48 -20.48 -21.52
C TYR A 52 24.71 -19.33 -20.86
N GLN A 53 25.31 -18.13 -20.72
CA GLN A 53 24.61 -16.96 -20.19
C GLN A 53 23.42 -16.57 -21.07
N ASN A 54 23.55 -16.60 -22.40
CA ASN A 54 22.50 -16.25 -23.33
C ASN A 54 21.37 -17.28 -23.30
N ILE A 55 21.73 -18.58 -23.23
CA ILE A 55 20.77 -19.68 -23.05
C ILE A 55 20.00 -19.51 -21.75
N ALA A 56 20.68 -19.16 -20.65
CA ALA A 56 20.03 -18.89 -19.36
C ALA A 56 19.02 -17.74 -19.46
N LYS A 57 19.39 -16.64 -20.10
CA LYS A 57 18.47 -15.50 -20.34
C LYS A 57 17.25 -15.90 -21.17
N ALA A 58 17.43 -16.74 -22.18
CA ALA A 58 16.32 -17.22 -23.01
C ALA A 58 15.38 -18.14 -22.22
N TYR A 59 15.92 -19.01 -21.34
CA TYR A 59 15.11 -19.81 -20.42
C TYR A 59 14.35 -18.97 -19.39
N ILE A 60 14.94 -17.87 -18.89
CA ILE A 60 14.25 -16.91 -18.01
C ILE A 60 13.05 -16.30 -18.73
N ALA A 61 13.22 -15.90 -19.99
CA ALA A 61 12.15 -15.34 -20.80
C ALA A 61 11.00 -16.35 -21.03
N LEU A 62 11.30 -17.64 -21.10
CA LEU A 62 10.32 -18.73 -21.18
C LEU A 62 9.74 -19.12 -19.80
N GLY A 63 10.21 -18.54 -18.69
CA GLY A 63 9.80 -18.93 -17.35
C GLY A 63 10.39 -20.24 -16.85
N ASN A 64 11.33 -20.85 -17.58
CA ASN A 64 12.00 -22.09 -17.19
C ASN A 64 13.24 -21.79 -16.35
N TYR A 65 13.00 -21.47 -15.07
CA TYR A 65 14.05 -21.02 -14.14
C TYR A 65 15.05 -22.12 -13.78
N ASP A 66 14.64 -23.39 -13.73
CA ASP A 66 15.54 -24.52 -13.43
C ASP A 66 16.61 -24.67 -14.51
N GLN A 67 16.21 -24.63 -15.78
CA GLN A 67 17.15 -24.65 -16.88
C GLN A 67 18.02 -23.39 -16.94
N ALA A 68 17.48 -22.24 -16.58
CA ALA A 68 18.26 -21.01 -16.48
C ALA A 68 19.34 -21.11 -15.42
N LEU A 69 19.02 -21.60 -14.21
CA LEU A 69 19.99 -21.81 -13.13
C LEU A 69 21.11 -22.76 -13.57
N LEU A 70 20.77 -23.92 -14.15
CA LEU A 70 21.75 -24.88 -14.65
C LEU A 70 22.73 -24.26 -15.68
N ASN A 71 22.22 -23.42 -16.57
CA ASN A 71 23.07 -22.76 -17.59
C ASN A 71 23.96 -21.68 -16.96
N TYR A 72 23.48 -20.92 -15.96
CA TYR A 72 24.35 -20.02 -15.22
C TYR A 72 25.43 -20.76 -14.43
N GLU A 73 25.11 -21.86 -13.78
CA GLU A 73 26.09 -22.73 -13.10
C GLU A 73 27.17 -23.26 -14.05
N ASN A 74 26.77 -23.68 -15.25
CA ASN A 74 27.72 -24.12 -16.27
C ASN A 74 28.62 -22.97 -16.73
N SER A 75 28.06 -21.78 -16.97
CA SER A 75 28.82 -20.58 -17.30
C SER A 75 29.84 -20.20 -16.22
N LEU A 76 29.45 -20.34 -14.93
CA LEU A 76 30.30 -20.04 -13.78
C LEU A 76 31.39 -21.12 -13.56
N LYS A 77 31.20 -22.37 -14.02
CA LYS A 77 32.29 -23.36 -14.01
C LYS A 77 33.48 -22.93 -14.88
N ALA A 78 33.20 -22.35 -16.03
CA ALA A 78 34.23 -21.82 -16.93
C ALA A 78 34.86 -20.54 -16.40
N ASN A 79 34.07 -19.66 -15.79
CA ASN A 79 34.55 -18.37 -15.25
C ASN A 79 33.91 -18.04 -13.89
N PRO A 80 34.43 -18.61 -12.78
CA PRO A 80 33.82 -18.53 -11.44
C PRO A 80 33.78 -17.13 -10.84
N LYS A 81 34.56 -16.17 -11.36
CA LYS A 81 34.64 -14.79 -10.88
C LYS A 81 34.02 -13.78 -11.83
N ASN A 82 33.25 -14.22 -12.83
CA ASN A 82 32.56 -13.31 -13.72
C ASN A 82 31.42 -12.59 -12.96
N ALA A 83 31.69 -11.35 -12.57
CA ALA A 83 30.77 -10.55 -11.75
C ALA A 83 29.41 -10.33 -12.40
N LEU A 84 29.34 -10.20 -13.72
CA LEU A 84 28.07 -10.00 -14.43
C LEU A 84 27.20 -11.28 -14.36
N ILE A 85 27.79 -12.42 -14.59
CA ILE A 85 27.07 -13.71 -14.52
C ILE A 85 26.67 -14.01 -13.08
N LEU A 86 27.56 -13.81 -12.11
CA LEU A 86 27.23 -13.96 -10.68
C LEU A 86 26.07 -13.06 -10.26
N PHE A 87 26.05 -11.82 -10.75
CA PHE A 87 24.98 -10.88 -10.41
C PHE A 87 23.61 -11.33 -10.98
N ASP A 88 23.56 -11.71 -12.25
CA ASP A 88 22.36 -12.25 -12.88
C ASP A 88 21.91 -13.56 -12.21
N TYR A 89 22.84 -14.46 -11.87
CA TYR A 89 22.58 -15.71 -11.17
C TYR A 89 22.03 -15.47 -9.76
N GLY A 90 22.65 -14.58 -8.97
CA GLY A 90 22.17 -14.20 -7.64
C GLY A 90 20.76 -13.61 -7.67
N LYS A 91 20.44 -12.76 -8.64
CA LYS A 91 19.08 -12.23 -8.85
C LYS A 91 18.08 -13.32 -9.22
N LEU A 92 18.46 -14.29 -10.04
CA LEU A 92 17.60 -15.41 -10.37
C LEU A 92 17.36 -16.31 -9.16
N LEU A 93 18.38 -16.62 -8.36
CA LEU A 93 18.24 -17.33 -7.09
C LEU A 93 17.26 -16.64 -6.13
N THR A 94 17.37 -15.30 -6.02
CA THR A 94 16.42 -14.49 -5.22
C THR A 94 14.98 -14.64 -5.74
N ARG A 95 14.81 -14.56 -7.07
CA ARG A 95 13.50 -14.67 -7.72
C ARG A 95 12.83 -16.03 -7.48
N VAL A 96 13.62 -17.12 -7.46
CA VAL A 96 13.13 -18.47 -7.16
C VAL A 96 13.15 -18.82 -5.67
N LYS A 97 13.37 -17.83 -4.82
CA LYS A 97 13.37 -17.93 -3.34
C LYS A 97 14.47 -18.82 -2.75
N LYS A 98 15.54 -19.08 -3.48
CA LYS A 98 16.75 -19.72 -2.99
C LYS A 98 17.65 -18.71 -2.27
N TYR A 99 17.12 -18.13 -1.17
CA TYR A 99 17.70 -16.96 -0.52
C TYR A 99 19.08 -17.20 0.07
N LYS A 100 19.35 -18.40 0.62
CA LYS A 100 20.67 -18.69 1.21
C LYS A 100 21.76 -18.72 0.14
N GLU A 101 21.50 -19.42 -0.96
CA GLU A 101 22.43 -19.49 -2.09
C GLU A 101 22.61 -18.09 -2.75
N ALA A 102 21.53 -17.33 -2.89
CA ALA A 102 21.60 -15.96 -3.39
C ALA A 102 22.52 -15.07 -2.52
N LEU A 103 22.41 -15.17 -1.19
CA LEU A 103 23.22 -14.41 -0.26
C LEU A 103 24.72 -14.74 -0.38
N GLU A 104 25.06 -16.04 -0.53
CA GLU A 104 26.43 -16.48 -0.75
C GLU A 104 27.01 -15.86 -2.05
N VAL A 105 26.22 -15.86 -3.13
CA VAL A 105 26.62 -15.25 -4.40
C VAL A 105 26.83 -13.73 -4.26
N PHE A 106 25.93 -13.03 -3.58
CA PHE A 106 26.14 -11.58 -3.37
C PHE A 106 27.32 -11.27 -2.46
N TYR A 107 27.61 -12.11 -1.46
CA TYR A 107 28.83 -11.96 -0.65
C TYR A 107 30.11 -12.22 -1.48
N GLN A 108 30.08 -13.20 -2.38
CA GLN A 108 31.16 -13.40 -3.33
C GLN A 108 31.38 -12.16 -4.22
N LEU A 109 30.30 -11.54 -4.71
CA LEU A 109 30.35 -10.29 -5.50
C LEU A 109 30.93 -9.13 -4.69
N ILE A 110 30.52 -8.96 -3.43
CA ILE A 110 31.07 -7.94 -2.53
C ILE A 110 32.58 -8.15 -2.30
N ASN A 111 33.03 -9.42 -2.22
CA ASN A 111 34.45 -9.74 -2.10
C ASN A 111 35.24 -9.47 -3.40
N ILE A 112 34.60 -9.55 -4.57
CA ILE A 112 35.22 -9.21 -5.87
C ILE A 112 35.33 -7.69 -6.01
N ASP A 113 34.24 -6.97 -5.72
CA ASP A 113 34.19 -5.52 -5.77
C ASP A 113 33.31 -4.95 -4.65
N TYR A 114 33.95 -4.59 -3.53
CA TYR A 114 33.27 -4.00 -2.39
C TYR A 114 32.63 -2.64 -2.70
N LYS A 115 33.14 -1.90 -3.69
CA LYS A 115 32.68 -0.53 -3.99
C LYS A 115 31.42 -0.48 -4.86
N ASN A 116 30.91 -1.60 -5.31
CA ASN A 116 29.68 -1.63 -6.09
C ASN A 116 28.45 -1.56 -5.17
N PRO A 117 27.70 -0.45 -5.14
CA PRO A 117 26.55 -0.28 -4.24
C PRO A 117 25.42 -1.28 -4.51
N ASN A 118 25.25 -1.75 -5.76
CA ASN A 118 24.22 -2.70 -6.10
C ASN A 118 24.39 -4.05 -5.43
N TYR A 119 25.63 -4.50 -5.18
CA TYR A 119 25.88 -5.78 -4.51
C TYR A 119 25.45 -5.75 -3.05
N HIS A 120 25.68 -4.62 -2.37
CA HIS A 120 25.19 -4.38 -1.01
C HIS A 120 23.66 -4.27 -1.00
N TYR A 121 23.08 -3.53 -1.95
CA TYR A 121 21.63 -3.38 -2.06
C TYR A 121 20.92 -4.74 -2.24
N GLU A 122 21.37 -5.55 -3.21
CA GLU A 122 20.77 -6.87 -3.48
C GLU A 122 20.97 -7.83 -2.30
N SER A 123 22.15 -7.83 -1.64
CA SER A 123 22.33 -8.62 -0.41
C SER A 123 21.40 -8.17 0.72
N GLY A 124 21.11 -6.87 0.83
CA GLY A 124 20.13 -6.33 1.78
C GLY A 124 18.73 -6.82 1.49
N LEU A 125 18.30 -6.84 0.23
CA LEU A 125 17.00 -7.40 -0.15
C LEU A 125 16.86 -8.87 0.22
N VAL A 126 17.91 -9.66 0.01
CA VAL A 126 17.91 -11.09 0.38
C VAL A 126 17.82 -11.28 1.89
N LEU A 127 18.60 -10.51 2.68
CA LEU A 127 18.53 -10.54 4.13
C LEU A 127 17.13 -10.16 4.65
N GLN A 128 16.49 -9.16 4.03
CA GLN A 128 15.12 -8.77 4.36
C GLN A 128 14.13 -9.93 4.14
N GLN A 129 14.28 -10.71 3.06
CA GLN A 129 13.45 -11.89 2.81
C GLN A 129 13.73 -13.04 3.81
N LEU A 130 14.93 -13.11 4.35
CA LEU A 130 15.29 -14.06 5.41
C LEU A 130 14.87 -13.59 6.81
N GLY A 131 14.36 -12.37 6.95
CA GLY A 131 14.01 -11.78 8.24
C GLY A 131 15.24 -11.40 9.08
N ASP A 132 16.39 -11.23 8.46
CA ASP A 132 17.64 -10.87 9.13
C ASP A 132 17.73 -9.35 9.31
N SER A 133 17.81 -8.90 10.56
CA SER A 133 17.83 -7.48 10.93
C SER A 133 19.08 -6.71 10.45
N THR A 134 20.07 -7.39 9.90
CA THR A 134 21.28 -6.76 9.33
C THR A 134 21.07 -6.21 7.92
N ASP A 135 19.89 -6.41 7.32
CA ASP A 135 19.48 -5.86 6.03
C ASP A 135 19.72 -4.35 5.95
N GLN A 136 19.38 -3.61 7.01
CA GLN A 136 19.56 -2.16 7.08
C GLN A 136 21.03 -1.71 6.99
N ASN A 137 21.94 -2.51 7.50
CA ASN A 137 23.37 -2.22 7.36
C ASN A 137 23.82 -2.32 5.90
N ARG A 138 23.26 -3.28 5.16
CA ARG A 138 23.54 -3.44 3.72
C ARG A 138 22.98 -2.29 2.89
N PHE A 139 21.77 -1.81 3.18
CA PHE A 139 21.21 -0.64 2.51
C PHE A 139 22.03 0.63 2.82
N ARG A 140 22.51 0.80 4.07
CA ARG A 140 23.39 1.90 4.43
C ARG A 140 24.72 1.81 3.68
N ASN A 141 25.35 0.64 3.61
CA ASN A 141 26.58 0.47 2.83
C ASN A 141 26.39 0.86 1.35
N ALA A 142 25.25 0.48 0.75
CA ALA A 142 24.92 0.89 -0.60
C ALA A 142 24.80 2.41 -0.73
N TYR A 143 24.13 3.07 0.23
CA TYR A 143 24.01 4.52 0.30
C TYR A 143 25.35 5.23 0.54
N ASP A 144 26.18 4.71 1.43
CA ASP A 144 27.49 5.31 1.76
C ASP A 144 28.46 5.22 0.57
N LEU A 145 28.32 4.21 -0.28
CA LEU A 145 29.08 4.06 -1.53
C LEU A 145 28.52 4.94 -2.67
N ASP A 146 27.21 5.14 -2.70
CA ASP A 146 26.51 6.01 -3.64
C ASP A 146 25.33 6.69 -2.94
N ASN A 147 25.55 7.93 -2.52
CA ASN A 147 24.53 8.70 -1.79
C ASN A 147 23.33 9.14 -2.66
N THR A 148 23.35 8.85 -3.95
CA THR A 148 22.24 9.05 -4.88
C THR A 148 21.51 7.75 -5.22
N HIS A 149 21.90 6.63 -4.64
CA HIS A 149 21.31 5.31 -4.91
C HIS A 149 19.85 5.24 -4.46
N GLN A 150 18.92 5.57 -5.36
CA GLN A 150 17.50 5.76 -5.09
C GLN A 150 16.84 4.60 -4.32
N LYS A 151 17.15 3.36 -4.74
CA LYS A 151 16.58 2.16 -4.14
C LYS A 151 17.05 1.93 -2.70
N ALA A 152 18.33 2.23 -2.39
CA ALA A 152 18.84 2.12 -1.03
C ALA A 152 18.23 3.20 -0.13
N ILE A 153 18.16 4.44 -0.61
CA ILE A 153 17.49 5.56 0.06
C ILE A 153 16.05 5.19 0.40
N PHE A 154 15.31 4.62 -0.57
CA PHE A 154 13.93 4.19 -0.35
C PHE A 154 13.82 3.15 0.78
N GLN A 155 14.65 2.11 0.79
CA GLN A 155 14.61 1.08 1.85
C GLN A 155 14.92 1.65 3.23
N ILE A 156 15.93 2.53 3.33
CA ILE A 156 16.28 3.20 4.58
C ILE A 156 15.12 4.09 5.05
N ALA A 157 14.59 4.94 4.17
CA ALA A 157 13.50 5.86 4.51
C ALA A 157 12.23 5.09 4.91
N LYS A 158 11.88 4.03 4.18
CA LYS A 158 10.74 3.16 4.48
C LYS A 158 10.86 2.51 5.86
N PHE A 159 12.02 1.97 6.19
CA PHE A 159 12.28 1.41 7.53
C PHE A 159 12.05 2.45 8.63
N HIS A 160 12.60 3.66 8.47
CA HIS A 160 12.45 4.73 9.44
C HIS A 160 11.02 5.28 9.50
N LEU A 161 10.27 5.28 8.38
CA LEU A 161 8.85 5.65 8.36
C LEU A 161 8.01 4.70 9.23
N ILE A 162 8.23 3.38 9.10
CA ILE A 162 7.55 2.37 9.93
C ILE A 162 7.86 2.58 11.42
N LYS A 163 9.09 2.99 11.74
CA LYS A 163 9.53 3.28 13.12
C LYS A 163 9.14 4.68 13.62
N ARG A 164 8.44 5.48 12.81
CA ARG A 164 8.07 6.88 13.13
C ARG A 164 9.26 7.80 13.40
N HIS A 165 10.40 7.51 12.82
CA HIS A 165 11.58 8.36 12.92
C HIS A 165 11.54 9.49 11.86
N HIS A 166 10.57 10.40 12.01
CA HIS A 166 10.18 11.39 10.99
C HIS A 166 11.34 12.23 10.44
N VAL A 167 12.22 12.72 11.32
CA VAL A 167 13.39 13.55 10.91
C VAL A 167 14.36 12.76 10.03
N VAL A 168 14.53 11.45 10.29
CA VAL A 168 15.40 10.59 9.49
C VAL A 168 14.77 10.32 8.12
N VAL A 169 13.45 10.13 8.08
CA VAL A 169 12.71 9.99 6.81
C VAL A 169 12.88 11.24 5.97
N ASP A 170 12.65 12.44 6.53
CA ASP A 170 12.82 13.71 5.81
C ASP A 170 14.23 13.81 5.22
N LYS A 171 15.27 13.54 6.03
CA LYS A 171 16.66 13.59 5.57
C LYS A 171 16.91 12.73 4.33
N TYR A 172 16.55 11.43 4.38
CA TYR A 172 16.86 10.52 3.28
C TYR A 172 15.99 10.79 2.06
N VAL A 173 14.70 11.10 2.26
CA VAL A 173 13.80 11.42 1.16
C VAL A 173 14.22 12.71 0.46
N ASP A 174 14.64 13.74 1.19
CA ASP A 174 15.08 15.01 0.59
C ASP A 174 16.38 14.83 -0.21
N ILE A 175 17.33 14.01 0.27
CA ILE A 175 18.54 13.65 -0.49
C ILE A 175 18.16 12.94 -1.79
N GLY A 176 17.26 11.95 -1.73
CA GLY A 176 16.85 11.23 -2.92
C GLY A 176 16.10 12.10 -3.92
N LEU A 177 15.19 12.95 -3.47
CA LEU A 177 14.45 13.87 -4.32
C LEU A 177 15.30 14.99 -4.91
N SER A 178 16.39 15.41 -4.23
CA SER A 178 17.32 16.37 -4.79
C SER A 178 18.11 15.83 -6.00
N SER A 179 18.32 14.52 -6.06
CA SER A 179 18.98 13.85 -7.20
C SER A 179 17.99 13.34 -8.26
N TYR A 180 16.76 13.02 -7.88
CA TYR A 180 15.68 12.62 -8.78
C TYR A 180 14.32 13.08 -8.23
N GLU A 181 13.91 14.29 -8.62
CA GLU A 181 12.74 14.99 -8.07
C GLU A 181 11.38 14.29 -8.29
N ASN A 182 11.28 13.47 -9.34
CA ASN A 182 10.06 12.76 -9.73
C ASN A 182 10.06 11.28 -9.31
N ASN A 183 10.88 10.90 -8.33
CA ASN A 183 10.84 9.56 -7.76
C ASN A 183 9.53 9.34 -6.99
N LYS A 184 8.59 8.65 -7.63
CA LYS A 184 7.24 8.40 -7.08
C LYS A 184 7.27 7.66 -5.74
N GLU A 185 8.19 6.71 -5.56
CA GLU A 185 8.34 5.96 -4.32
C GLU A 185 8.75 6.87 -3.16
N LEU A 186 9.71 7.75 -3.37
CA LEU A 186 10.17 8.71 -2.35
C LEU A 186 9.12 9.80 -2.09
N ILE A 187 8.44 10.29 -3.12
CA ILE A 187 7.30 11.23 -2.99
C ILE A 187 6.22 10.61 -2.12
N SER A 188 5.89 9.32 -2.34
CA SER A 188 4.92 8.59 -1.52
C SER A 188 5.35 8.49 -0.06
N LEU A 189 6.63 8.20 0.21
CA LEU A 189 7.15 8.18 1.58
C LEU A 189 7.09 9.58 2.23
N LYS A 190 7.36 10.65 1.47
CA LYS A 190 7.26 12.02 1.96
C LYS A 190 5.85 12.40 2.32
N ALA A 191 4.89 12.10 1.45
CA ALA A 191 3.46 12.30 1.70
C ALA A 191 3.00 11.56 2.97
N GLN A 192 3.38 10.28 3.09
CA GLN A 192 3.07 9.47 4.26
C GLN A 192 3.74 10.01 5.53
N ASN A 193 4.96 10.52 5.44
CA ASN A 193 5.66 11.09 6.60
C ASN A 193 4.95 12.33 7.13
N PHE A 194 4.52 13.26 6.25
CA PHE A 194 3.69 14.41 6.65
C PHE A 194 2.35 13.96 7.22
N TYR A 195 1.68 12.96 6.61
CA TYR A 195 0.44 12.40 7.12
C TYR A 195 0.58 11.88 8.57
N TRP A 196 1.65 11.18 8.87
CA TRP A 196 1.90 10.64 10.21
C TRP A 196 2.39 11.69 11.22
N LYS A 197 2.90 12.83 10.75
CA LYS A 197 3.18 14.03 11.56
C LYS A 197 1.92 14.89 11.80
N GLU A 198 0.77 14.45 11.25
CA GLU A 198 -0.49 15.20 11.26
C GLU A 198 -0.41 16.55 10.53
N ASP A 199 0.60 16.75 9.71
CA ASP A 199 0.72 17.90 8.80
C ASP A 199 -0.05 17.59 7.50
N TYR A 200 -1.38 17.65 7.60
CA TYR A 200 -2.27 17.20 6.53
C TYR A 200 -2.22 18.11 5.30
N GLU A 201 -1.89 19.37 5.47
CA GLU A 201 -1.74 20.31 4.35
C GLU A 201 -0.56 19.91 3.46
N ASN A 202 0.62 19.68 4.05
CA ASN A 202 1.78 19.24 3.30
C ASN A 202 1.63 17.77 2.81
N ALA A 203 0.97 16.91 3.58
CA ALA A 203 0.64 15.57 3.13
C ALA A 203 -0.20 15.59 1.84
N ALA A 204 -1.26 16.40 1.80
CA ALA A 204 -2.10 16.56 0.61
C ALA A 204 -1.30 17.02 -0.60
N LYS A 205 -0.47 18.06 -0.47
CA LYS A 205 0.40 18.54 -1.56
C LYS A 205 1.29 17.45 -2.16
N TRP A 206 1.86 16.60 -1.31
CA TRP A 206 2.74 15.52 -1.77
C TRP A 206 1.96 14.33 -2.36
N PHE A 207 0.76 14.03 -1.87
CA PHE A 207 -0.12 13.04 -2.51
C PHE A 207 -0.65 13.55 -3.86
N GLU A 208 -0.98 14.85 -3.99
CA GLU A 208 -1.37 15.45 -5.28
C GLU A 208 -0.25 15.38 -6.30
N LYS A 209 1.00 15.60 -5.88
CA LYS A 209 2.17 15.45 -6.77
C LYS A 209 2.27 14.02 -7.36
N LEU A 210 1.83 12.98 -6.65
CA LEU A 210 1.75 11.63 -7.21
C LEU A 210 0.72 11.55 -8.35
N ILE A 211 -0.44 12.20 -8.18
CA ILE A 211 -1.49 12.23 -9.21
C ILE A 211 -0.98 13.00 -10.45
N GLU A 212 -0.30 14.12 -10.28
CA GLU A 212 0.34 14.88 -11.38
C GLU A 212 1.35 14.01 -12.16
N LEU A 213 2.03 13.09 -11.48
CA LEU A 213 2.95 12.12 -12.07
C LEU A 213 2.25 10.87 -12.63
N ASN A 214 0.94 10.91 -12.82
CA ASN A 214 0.10 9.80 -13.27
C ASN A 214 0.17 8.56 -12.35
N GLU A 215 0.32 8.78 -11.05
CA GLU A 215 0.25 7.74 -10.02
C GLU A 215 -1.06 7.92 -9.25
N SER A 216 -2.08 7.12 -9.61
CA SER A 216 -3.40 7.18 -8.99
C SER A 216 -3.77 5.80 -8.47
N SER A 217 -4.25 5.74 -7.22
CA SER A 217 -4.67 4.51 -6.57
C SER A 217 -5.72 4.80 -5.50
N GLN A 218 -6.46 3.76 -5.10
CA GLN A 218 -7.39 3.84 -3.98
C GLN A 218 -6.72 4.45 -2.75
N PHE A 219 -5.53 3.97 -2.39
CA PHE A 219 -4.77 4.44 -1.24
C PHE A 219 -4.49 5.94 -1.29
N ILE A 220 -4.05 6.47 -2.43
CA ILE A 220 -3.75 7.91 -2.59
C ILE A 220 -5.02 8.73 -2.39
N HIS A 221 -6.12 8.33 -3.01
CA HIS A 221 -7.39 9.05 -2.88
C HIS A 221 -7.98 8.96 -1.47
N GLU A 222 -7.89 7.83 -0.78
CA GLU A 222 -8.29 7.72 0.62
C GLU A 222 -7.46 8.66 1.53
N LYS A 223 -6.14 8.75 1.29
CA LYS A 223 -5.27 9.65 2.07
C LYS A 223 -5.56 11.11 1.78
N LEU A 224 -5.79 11.49 0.52
CA LEU A 224 -6.19 12.85 0.15
C LEU A 224 -7.54 13.21 0.75
N SER A 225 -8.53 12.32 0.66
CA SER A 225 -9.84 12.53 1.28
C SER A 225 -9.71 12.83 2.77
N PHE A 226 -8.95 12.01 3.48
CA PHE A 226 -8.71 12.22 4.91
C PHE A 226 -7.99 13.54 5.19
N CYS A 227 -6.92 13.85 4.44
CA CYS A 227 -6.18 15.10 4.62
C CYS A 227 -7.10 16.33 4.41
N TYR A 228 -7.91 16.33 3.36
CA TYR A 228 -8.82 17.44 3.05
C TYR A 228 -9.94 17.58 4.09
N ASP A 229 -10.45 16.49 4.65
CA ASP A 229 -11.40 16.55 5.77
C ASP A 229 -10.75 17.24 7.00
N ARG A 230 -9.48 16.89 7.29
CA ARG A 230 -8.74 17.46 8.44
C ARG A 230 -8.37 18.93 8.30
N ILE A 231 -8.23 19.43 7.10
CA ILE A 231 -7.94 20.84 6.82
C ILE A 231 -9.20 21.65 6.43
N TYR A 232 -10.39 21.08 6.68
CA TYR A 232 -11.68 21.72 6.45
C TYR A 232 -11.98 22.07 4.99
N GLU A 233 -11.56 21.22 4.06
CA GLU A 233 -11.86 21.31 2.62
C GLU A 233 -12.84 20.18 2.20
N PRO A 234 -14.12 20.24 2.65
CA PRO A 234 -15.03 19.09 2.56
C PRO A 234 -15.36 18.69 1.12
N GLN A 235 -15.39 19.63 0.18
CA GLN A 235 -15.67 19.32 -1.22
C GLN A 235 -14.57 18.48 -1.85
N LYS A 236 -13.30 18.82 -1.59
CA LYS A 236 -12.16 18.02 -2.06
C LYS A 236 -12.09 16.66 -1.37
N ALA A 237 -12.41 16.62 -0.07
CA ALA A 237 -12.48 15.37 0.67
C ALA A 237 -13.50 14.40 0.04
N ILE A 238 -14.71 14.90 -0.28
CA ILE A 238 -15.77 14.12 -0.94
C ILE A 238 -15.33 13.67 -2.34
N GLU A 239 -14.75 14.57 -3.14
CA GLU A 239 -14.26 14.26 -4.48
C GLU A 239 -13.27 13.11 -4.46
N HIS A 240 -12.25 13.18 -3.61
CA HIS A 240 -11.26 12.13 -3.48
C HIS A 240 -11.84 10.82 -2.92
N GLN A 241 -12.79 10.88 -1.98
CA GLN A 241 -13.45 9.68 -1.48
C GLN A 241 -14.29 8.99 -2.57
N LEU A 242 -14.96 9.75 -3.42
CA LEU A 242 -15.68 9.22 -4.59
C LEU A 242 -14.73 8.56 -5.58
N LEU A 243 -13.52 9.12 -5.79
CA LEU A 243 -12.50 8.51 -6.62
C LEU A 243 -11.98 7.21 -5.99
N ALA A 244 -11.74 7.15 -4.68
CA ALA A 244 -11.35 5.94 -3.98
C ALA A 244 -12.38 4.80 -4.14
N ILE A 245 -13.68 5.12 -4.04
CA ILE A 245 -14.79 4.16 -4.21
C ILE A 245 -14.83 3.57 -5.63
N LYS A 246 -14.38 4.29 -6.66
CA LYS A 246 -14.33 3.73 -8.03
C LYS A 246 -13.42 2.50 -8.15
N TYR A 247 -12.38 2.39 -7.32
CA TYR A 247 -11.49 1.23 -7.29
C TYR A 247 -12.13 0.00 -6.61
N ASP A 248 -12.96 0.22 -5.58
CA ASP A 248 -13.74 -0.82 -4.90
C ASP A 248 -15.11 -0.29 -4.49
N PRO A 249 -16.13 -0.39 -5.39
CA PRO A 249 -17.48 0.13 -5.13
C PRO A 249 -18.24 -0.57 -4.02
N LYS A 250 -17.78 -1.75 -3.59
CA LYS A 250 -18.40 -2.53 -2.50
C LYS A 250 -17.65 -2.42 -1.17
N ASN A 251 -16.68 -1.54 -1.08
CA ASN A 251 -15.98 -1.27 0.18
C ASN A 251 -16.90 -0.50 1.14
N ALA A 252 -17.50 -1.22 2.06
CA ALA A 252 -18.44 -0.64 3.03
C ALA A 252 -17.79 0.47 3.88
N THR A 253 -16.51 0.32 4.25
CA THR A 253 -15.77 1.33 5.00
C THR A 253 -15.67 2.63 4.22
N ASN A 254 -15.35 2.57 2.93
CA ASN A 254 -15.24 3.75 2.08
C ASN A 254 -16.60 4.44 1.85
N LEU A 255 -17.67 3.66 1.71
CA LEU A 255 -19.04 4.20 1.63
C LEU A 255 -19.43 4.89 2.95
N PHE A 256 -19.07 4.30 4.07
CA PHE A 256 -19.35 4.86 5.39
C PHE A 256 -18.60 6.16 5.64
N ILE A 257 -17.29 6.21 5.30
CA ILE A 257 -16.49 7.45 5.33
C ILE A 257 -17.12 8.53 4.46
N LEU A 258 -17.59 8.18 3.26
CA LEU A 258 -18.28 9.14 2.38
C LEU A 258 -19.55 9.69 3.03
N GLY A 259 -20.32 8.85 3.72
CA GLY A 259 -21.46 9.29 4.52
C GLY A 259 -21.07 10.30 5.61
N GLN A 260 -19.94 10.06 6.31
CA GLN A 260 -19.40 10.99 7.31
C GLN A 260 -19.00 12.33 6.69
N LEU A 261 -18.31 12.30 5.53
CA LEU A 261 -17.90 13.53 4.84
C LEU A 261 -19.10 14.37 4.40
N TYR A 262 -20.15 13.75 3.87
CA TYR A 262 -21.40 14.45 3.56
C TYR A 262 -22.08 14.99 4.81
N GLN A 263 -22.03 14.28 5.93
CA GLN A 263 -22.55 14.78 7.22
C GLN A 263 -21.76 16.02 7.70
N HIS A 264 -20.43 16.01 7.60
CA HIS A 264 -19.58 17.16 7.91
C HIS A 264 -19.86 18.36 6.99
N ALA A 265 -20.18 18.10 5.73
CA ALA A 265 -20.60 19.10 4.75
C ALA A 265 -22.06 19.56 4.91
N HIS A 266 -22.80 19.08 5.92
CA HIS A 266 -24.21 19.33 6.17
C HIS A 266 -25.17 18.86 5.04
N ASP A 267 -24.70 17.99 4.14
CA ASP A 267 -25.52 17.32 3.13
C ASP A 267 -26.09 16.01 3.69
N TYR A 268 -27.11 16.15 4.51
CA TYR A 268 -27.68 15.01 5.24
C TYR A 268 -28.40 14.02 4.35
N ALA A 269 -28.89 14.44 3.18
CA ALA A 269 -29.53 13.53 2.23
C ALA A 269 -28.54 12.54 1.61
N ASN A 270 -27.38 13.01 1.17
CA ASN A 270 -26.32 12.13 0.69
C ASN A 270 -25.68 11.33 1.83
N ALA A 271 -25.51 11.90 3.02
CA ALA A 271 -25.03 11.17 4.19
C ALA A 271 -25.92 9.95 4.51
N GLU A 272 -27.23 10.14 4.58
CA GLU A 272 -28.21 9.05 4.77
C GLU A 272 -28.07 7.95 3.70
N LYS A 273 -28.03 8.35 2.43
CA LYS A 273 -27.87 7.43 1.29
C LYS A 273 -26.64 6.53 1.43
N TYR A 274 -25.48 7.14 1.74
CA TYR A 274 -24.23 6.38 1.81
C TYR A 274 -24.12 5.55 3.08
N TYR A 275 -24.71 5.98 4.20
CA TYR A 275 -24.81 5.14 5.39
C TYR A 275 -25.69 3.90 5.14
N ILE A 276 -26.83 4.06 4.48
CA ILE A 276 -27.69 2.93 4.12
C ILE A 276 -26.95 1.95 3.20
N ASN A 277 -26.22 2.46 2.20
CA ASN A 277 -25.45 1.62 1.29
C ASN A 277 -24.31 0.85 2.02
N ALA A 278 -23.63 1.48 2.96
CA ALA A 278 -22.61 0.83 3.76
C ALA A 278 -23.20 -0.27 4.65
N LEU A 279 -24.31 0.04 5.35
CA LEU A 279 -25.02 -0.91 6.21
C LEU A 279 -25.57 -2.14 5.46
N ALA A 280 -25.93 -1.98 4.19
CA ALA A 280 -26.40 -3.08 3.36
C ALA A 280 -25.30 -4.11 3.00
N ILE A 281 -24.03 -3.74 3.17
CA ILE A 281 -22.87 -4.59 2.82
C ILE A 281 -22.24 -5.21 4.08
N LEU A 282 -22.30 -4.51 5.21
CA LEU A 282 -21.66 -4.94 6.46
C LEU A 282 -22.42 -6.10 7.09
N ASP A 283 -21.69 -7.12 7.54
CA ASP A 283 -22.20 -8.30 8.25
C ASP A 283 -21.49 -8.42 9.62
N ALA A 284 -21.61 -7.36 10.45
CA ALA A 284 -20.95 -7.26 11.76
C ALA A 284 -21.85 -6.48 12.74
N PRO A 285 -21.60 -6.47 14.05
CA PRO A 285 -22.31 -5.58 14.99
C PRO A 285 -22.22 -4.12 14.53
N LEU A 286 -23.36 -3.49 14.32
CA LEU A 286 -23.49 -2.21 13.59
C LEU A 286 -24.06 -1.09 14.47
N ASP A 287 -23.94 -1.19 15.79
CA ASP A 287 -24.53 -0.20 16.71
C ASP A 287 -24.00 1.22 16.46
N SER A 288 -22.69 1.37 16.23
CA SER A 288 -22.07 2.66 15.91
C SER A 288 -22.58 3.27 14.61
N GLU A 289 -22.71 2.46 13.57
CA GLU A 289 -23.16 2.84 12.24
C GLU A 289 -24.64 3.25 12.27
N TYR A 290 -25.47 2.49 12.95
CA TYR A 290 -26.87 2.85 13.15
C TYR A 290 -27.06 4.14 13.97
N ILE A 291 -26.21 4.42 14.98
CA ILE A 291 -26.22 5.69 15.71
C ILE A 291 -25.96 6.87 14.76
N LYS A 292 -25.00 6.74 13.85
CA LYS A 292 -24.68 7.83 12.88
C LYS A 292 -25.81 8.04 11.89
N LEU A 293 -26.39 6.97 11.35
CA LEU A 293 -27.59 7.07 10.51
C LEU A 293 -28.72 7.76 11.26
N ALA A 294 -29.04 7.33 12.48
CA ALA A 294 -30.11 7.93 13.30
C ALA A 294 -29.86 9.41 13.59
N THR A 295 -28.59 9.79 13.83
CA THR A 295 -28.21 11.19 14.04
C THR A 295 -28.51 12.04 12.80
N VAL A 296 -28.13 11.57 11.61
CA VAL A 296 -28.39 12.27 10.34
C VAL A 296 -29.90 12.38 10.07
N LEU A 297 -30.66 11.33 10.37
CA LEU A 297 -32.13 11.35 10.25
C LEU A 297 -32.76 12.40 11.18
N ASN A 298 -32.28 12.52 12.41
CA ASN A 298 -32.70 13.57 13.34
C ASN A 298 -32.37 14.99 12.82
N LEU A 299 -31.21 15.19 12.22
CA LEU A 299 -30.82 16.48 11.61
C LEU A 299 -31.74 16.84 10.43
N GLN A 300 -32.29 15.84 9.74
CA GLN A 300 -33.31 15.99 8.69
C GLN A 300 -34.74 16.13 9.23
N LYS A 301 -34.95 16.09 10.56
CA LYS A 301 -36.28 16.08 11.22
C LYS A 301 -37.14 14.87 10.84
N LYS A 302 -36.47 13.73 10.56
CA LYS A 302 -37.10 12.44 10.31
C LYS A 302 -37.10 11.60 11.60
N GLU A 303 -37.83 12.07 12.61
CA GLU A 303 -37.78 11.52 13.97
C GLU A 303 -38.22 10.05 14.03
N LYS A 304 -39.19 9.65 13.23
CA LYS A 304 -39.69 8.25 13.22
C LYS A 304 -38.62 7.28 12.72
N GLU A 305 -37.96 7.63 11.61
CA GLU A 305 -36.90 6.85 11.01
C GLU A 305 -35.65 6.83 11.93
N ALA A 306 -35.36 7.93 12.60
CA ALA A 306 -34.29 8.01 13.58
C ALA A 306 -34.53 7.09 14.79
N ILE A 307 -35.78 7.03 15.31
CA ILE A 307 -36.16 6.12 16.38
C ILE A 307 -35.92 4.68 15.97
N GLU A 308 -36.32 4.27 14.77
CA GLU A 308 -36.10 2.89 14.30
C GLU A 308 -34.60 2.57 14.12
N ALA A 309 -33.81 3.52 13.64
CA ALA A 309 -32.37 3.33 13.52
C ALA A 309 -31.69 3.22 14.91
N PHE A 310 -32.07 4.02 15.88
CA PHE A 310 -31.58 3.86 17.27
C PHE A 310 -32.00 2.52 17.89
N LYS A 311 -33.21 2.04 17.66
CA LYS A 311 -33.64 0.72 18.11
C LYS A 311 -32.79 -0.40 17.51
N LYS A 312 -32.43 -0.30 16.20
CA LYS A 312 -31.50 -1.25 15.59
C LYS A 312 -30.14 -1.21 16.27
N ALA A 313 -29.57 -0.02 16.52
CA ALA A 313 -28.31 0.12 17.25
C ALA A 313 -28.36 -0.57 18.63
N ILE A 314 -29.50 -0.43 19.35
CA ILE A 314 -29.70 -1.03 20.66
C ILE A 314 -29.86 -2.56 20.57
N ASN A 315 -30.47 -3.06 19.49
CA ASN A 315 -30.57 -4.51 19.27
C ASN A 315 -29.20 -5.15 18.99
N GLU A 316 -28.32 -4.45 18.24
CA GLU A 316 -26.95 -4.89 18.02
C GLU A 316 -26.12 -4.86 19.33
N ASN A 317 -26.30 -3.82 20.14
CA ASN A 317 -25.61 -3.65 21.40
C ASN A 317 -26.53 -3.09 22.50
N PRO A 318 -27.22 -3.95 23.27
CA PRO A 318 -28.15 -3.53 24.32
C PRO A 318 -27.52 -2.71 25.45
N ASN A 319 -26.20 -2.78 25.62
CA ASN A 319 -25.45 -2.05 26.63
C ASN A 319 -24.89 -0.71 26.15
N ASN A 320 -25.14 -0.32 24.88
CA ASN A 320 -24.70 0.95 24.35
C ASN A 320 -25.52 2.10 24.98
N HIS A 321 -24.97 2.69 26.05
CA HIS A 321 -25.62 3.78 26.78
C HIS A 321 -25.81 5.05 25.91
N GLN A 322 -24.96 5.27 24.89
CA GLN A 322 -25.09 6.40 23.95
C GLN A 322 -26.29 6.24 23.03
N ALA A 323 -26.46 5.05 22.44
CA ALA A 323 -27.61 4.75 21.60
C ALA A 323 -28.93 4.90 22.38
N GLN A 324 -28.97 4.36 23.61
CA GLN A 324 -30.13 4.49 24.50
C GLN A 324 -30.41 5.96 24.83
N PHE A 325 -29.39 6.74 25.17
CA PHE A 325 -29.56 8.16 25.51
C PHE A 325 -30.08 8.98 24.32
N PHE A 326 -29.54 8.79 23.13
CA PHE A 326 -29.97 9.51 21.95
C PHE A 326 -31.38 9.09 21.50
N LEU A 327 -31.76 7.81 21.71
CA LEU A 327 -33.15 7.39 21.56
C LEU A 327 -34.08 8.15 22.51
N VAL A 328 -33.71 8.26 23.79
CA VAL A 328 -34.48 9.02 24.80
C VAL A 328 -34.67 10.48 24.35
N LEU A 329 -33.59 11.16 23.91
CA LEU A 329 -33.68 12.53 23.41
C LEU A 329 -34.58 12.68 22.17
N THR A 330 -34.57 11.69 21.30
CA THR A 330 -35.42 11.69 20.09
C THR A 330 -36.89 11.47 20.45
N LEU A 331 -37.17 10.51 21.35
CA LEU A 331 -38.51 10.25 21.87
C LEU A 331 -39.08 11.41 22.69
N ASP A 332 -38.23 12.11 23.45
CA ASP A 332 -38.63 13.30 24.22
C ASP A 332 -39.15 14.43 23.31
N LYS A 333 -38.54 14.61 22.14
CA LYS A 333 -39.02 15.54 21.10
C LYS A 333 -40.29 15.05 20.39
N TYR A 334 -40.37 13.74 20.20
CA TYR A 334 -41.48 13.10 19.45
C TYR A 334 -42.76 12.99 20.30
N TYR A 335 -42.67 12.73 21.61
CA TYR A 335 -43.81 12.56 22.48
C TYR A 335 -44.32 13.93 22.98
N LYS A 336 -45.65 14.05 22.99
CA LYS A 336 -46.33 15.22 23.57
C LYS A 336 -46.76 14.98 25.01
N ASP A 337 -46.89 13.72 25.39
CA ASP A 337 -47.31 13.32 26.74
C ASP A 337 -46.16 13.49 27.71
N ILE A 338 -46.36 14.35 28.74
CA ILE A 338 -45.33 14.72 29.70
C ILE A 338 -44.95 13.55 30.63
N ASP A 339 -45.90 12.69 30.97
CA ASP A 339 -45.65 11.53 31.82
C ASP A 339 -44.84 10.46 31.07
N ALA A 340 -45.13 10.25 29.80
CA ALA A 340 -44.33 9.40 28.94
C ALA A 340 -42.87 9.92 28.84
N ARG A 341 -42.69 11.27 28.66
CA ARG A 341 -41.38 11.92 28.59
C ARG A 341 -40.60 11.76 29.91
N ILE A 342 -41.21 11.98 31.03
CA ILE A 342 -40.65 11.78 32.39
C ILE A 342 -40.14 10.33 32.50
N LYS A 343 -40.95 9.36 32.17
CA LYS A 343 -40.65 7.93 32.27
C LYS A 343 -39.44 7.50 31.40
N LEU A 344 -39.22 8.14 30.26
CA LEU A 344 -38.05 7.88 29.41
C LEU A 344 -36.73 8.13 30.18
N TYR A 345 -36.63 9.28 30.87
CA TYR A 345 -35.44 9.64 31.59
C TYR A 345 -35.27 8.84 32.90
N GLU A 346 -36.36 8.51 33.57
CA GLU A 346 -36.33 7.64 34.78
C GLU A 346 -35.79 6.26 34.43
N ASN A 347 -36.32 5.61 33.38
CA ASN A 347 -35.87 4.31 32.90
C ASN A 347 -34.39 4.34 32.44
N TYR A 348 -33.97 5.43 31.78
CA TYR A 348 -32.56 5.57 31.35
C TYR A 348 -31.62 5.63 32.59
N LYS A 349 -31.95 6.45 33.58
CA LYS A 349 -31.16 6.58 34.81
C LYS A 349 -31.05 5.25 35.57
N GLU A 350 -32.13 4.52 35.65
CA GLU A 350 -32.16 3.22 36.33
C GLU A 350 -31.26 2.20 35.59
N LYS A 351 -31.36 2.16 34.27
CA LYS A 351 -30.61 1.21 33.45
C LYS A 351 -29.12 1.55 33.36
N PHE A 352 -28.74 2.85 33.35
CA PHE A 352 -27.37 3.33 33.16
C PHE A 352 -26.93 4.31 34.26
N PRO A 353 -26.80 3.86 35.53
CA PRO A 353 -26.47 4.72 36.65
C PRO A 353 -25.07 5.38 36.59
N GLU A 354 -24.15 4.76 35.83
CA GLU A 354 -22.77 5.25 35.68
C GLU A 354 -22.51 5.89 34.26
N SER A 355 -23.58 6.18 33.51
CA SER A 355 -23.44 6.80 32.19
C SER A 355 -22.91 8.23 32.25
N PRO A 356 -22.02 8.64 31.32
CA PRO A 356 -21.61 10.06 31.19
C PRO A 356 -22.79 11.01 30.95
N PHE A 357 -23.91 10.51 30.45
CA PHE A 357 -25.12 11.29 30.17
C PHE A 357 -26.07 11.43 31.38
N LYS A 358 -25.79 10.80 32.52
CA LYS A 358 -26.63 10.80 33.73
C LYS A 358 -26.99 12.22 34.16
N GLY A 359 -26.00 13.09 34.28
CA GLY A 359 -26.25 14.46 34.74
C GLY A 359 -27.16 15.28 33.81
N PHE A 360 -27.08 15.00 32.50
CA PHE A 360 -28.00 15.60 31.53
C PHE A 360 -29.43 15.05 31.69
N ALA A 361 -29.56 13.74 31.83
CA ALA A 361 -30.87 13.08 32.07
C ALA A 361 -31.55 13.58 33.34
N GLU A 362 -30.77 13.79 34.43
CA GLU A 362 -31.27 14.33 35.68
C GLU A 362 -31.83 15.76 35.56
N ARG A 363 -31.09 16.62 34.89
CA ARG A 363 -31.56 17.99 34.62
C ARG A 363 -32.86 18.02 33.83
N LYS A 364 -32.92 17.21 32.75
CA LYS A 364 -34.13 17.11 31.91
C LYS A 364 -35.33 16.55 32.68
N LEU A 365 -35.08 15.57 33.52
CA LEU A 365 -36.13 15.01 34.42
C LEU A 365 -36.68 16.05 35.37
N THR A 366 -35.82 16.89 35.96
CA THR A 366 -36.23 18.00 36.86
C THR A 366 -37.07 19.05 36.07
N GLU A 367 -36.57 19.50 34.94
CA GLU A 367 -37.31 20.43 34.03
C GLU A 367 -38.72 19.92 33.69
N LEU A 368 -38.84 18.63 33.34
CA LEU A 368 -40.14 18.03 32.96
C LEU A 368 -41.09 17.90 34.17
N LYS A 369 -40.58 17.60 35.36
CA LYS A 369 -41.38 17.55 36.61
C LYS A 369 -41.89 18.92 36.99
N GLU A 370 -41.08 19.97 36.85
CA GLU A 370 -41.49 21.34 37.05
C GLU A 370 -42.55 21.80 36.02
N GLU A 371 -42.33 21.47 34.72
CA GLU A 371 -43.29 21.73 33.64
C GLU A 371 -44.66 21.05 33.92
N LYS A 372 -44.64 19.82 34.42
CA LYS A 372 -45.86 19.11 34.79
C LYS A 372 -46.60 19.76 35.93
N HIS A 373 -45.87 20.24 36.95
CA HIS A 373 -46.48 20.90 38.13
C HIS A 373 -47.13 22.22 37.69
N MET A 374 -46.45 23.05 36.87
CA MET A 374 -47.02 24.32 36.37
C MET A 374 -48.24 24.14 35.47
N LYS A 375 -48.47 22.96 34.88
CA LYS A 375 -49.64 22.71 34.05
C LYS A 375 -50.81 22.08 34.81
N SER A 376 -50.61 21.67 36.06
CA SER A 376 -51.61 21.11 36.93
C SER A 376 -52.27 22.10 37.88
N ASP A 377 -51.66 23.30 38.00
CA ASP A 377 -52.19 24.50 38.64
C ASP A 377 -52.89 25.38 37.59
#